data_7f57d57123dc31f5ca0e47738ce3357d
#
_entry.id   7f57d57123dc31f5ca0e47738ce3357d
#
_cell.length_a   1.000
_cell.length_b   1.000
_cell.length_c   1.000
_cell.angle_alpha   90.00
_cell.angle_beta   90.00
_cell.angle_gamma   90.00
#
_symmetry.space_group_name_H-M   'P 1'
#
loop_
_entity.id
_entity.type
_entity.pdbx_description
1 polymer ?
#
loop_
_entity_poly.entity_id
_entity_poly.type
_entity_poly.pdbx_seq_one_letter_code
_entity_poly.pdbx_strand_id
1 'polypeptide(L)'
;PQESKRDCRRAVLAQLDGEVVYEDIFPDVNLNCAVQALRFKDSFTFKTPESVRKLSFLLFTPEMQTEKQADDSIQVTASDGRTAFLLPRPFLQSAEAEDEIGGVQVDMSATDEPFTWRVTYTPDEKWLQKAKFPVVLDPAVITKNHSSAMEDNFVSSKKADEVQSYGATGMTVSYNSGNWGTSRSFIKFLPSGLPEIDSSYYITKAIFNVKTKTAPTTKASVYLKEVLGDWNSQTITYNNAPALNDKTLDYQYMGANSTWYNYDISNLVRKWYGGENYGFALEANTSTYITLYTSDHAYYQPYVTINYVSLAGLEDYLVYEDQDVGRAGVGHVSLYNGNLIFERQDTSSSGNRMPVSV
;
A
#
# COMPACT_ATOMS: atom_id res chain seq x y z
N PRO A 1 -9.87 -30.56 28.66
CA PRO A 1 -8.49 -30.14 28.39
C PRO A 1 -8.20 -29.97 26.90
N GLN A 2 -8.89 -30.67 25.97
CA GLN A 2 -8.73 -30.51 24.53
C GLN A 2 -9.45 -29.28 23.96
N GLU A 3 -10.60 -28.89 24.54
CA GLU A 3 -11.31 -27.66 24.14
C GLU A 3 -10.55 -26.40 24.48
N SER A 4 -9.89 -26.33 25.63
CA SER A 4 -9.08 -25.16 26.01
C SER A 4 -7.87 -24.94 25.11
N LYS A 5 -7.28 -26.01 24.55
CA LYS A 5 -6.19 -25.92 23.56
C LYS A 5 -6.70 -25.45 22.18
N ARG A 6 -7.93 -25.84 21.80
CA ARG A 6 -8.56 -25.37 20.55
C ARG A 6 -8.95 -23.89 20.64
N ASP A 7 -9.44 -23.45 21.79
CA ASP A 7 -9.81 -22.05 22.01
C ASP A 7 -8.58 -21.14 22.10
N CYS A 8 -7.50 -21.60 22.74
CA CYS A 8 -6.21 -20.89 22.68
C CYS A 8 -5.63 -20.82 21.27
N ARG A 9 -5.70 -21.90 20.47
CA ARG A 9 -5.27 -21.91 19.09
C ARG A 9 -6.13 -21.02 18.19
N ARG A 10 -7.45 -20.99 18.37
CA ARG A 10 -8.36 -20.06 17.68
C ARG A 10 -8.11 -18.62 18.08
N ALA A 11 -7.88 -18.35 19.36
CA ALA A 11 -7.52 -17.00 19.82
C ALA A 11 -6.16 -16.57 19.28
N VAL A 12 -5.18 -17.46 19.19
CA VAL A 12 -3.87 -17.20 18.54
C VAL A 12 -4.04 -17.02 17.04
N LEU A 13 -4.87 -17.80 16.35
CA LEU A 13 -5.15 -17.64 14.92
C LEU A 13 -5.98 -16.37 14.61
N ALA A 14 -6.86 -15.95 15.50
CA ALA A 14 -7.57 -14.67 15.38
C ALA A 14 -6.68 -13.47 15.73
N GLN A 15 -5.61 -13.68 16.51
CA GLN A 15 -4.55 -12.69 16.75
C GLN A 15 -3.45 -12.70 15.68
N LEU A 16 -3.46 -13.65 14.76
CA LEU A 16 -2.60 -13.69 13.56
C LEU A 16 -3.07 -12.73 12.43
N ASP A 17 -3.97 -11.81 12.71
CA ASP A 17 -3.97 -10.49 12.08
C ASP A 17 -2.72 -9.70 12.56
N GLY A 18 -1.64 -10.43 12.58
CA GLY A 18 -0.23 -10.05 12.53
C GLY A 18 0.23 -8.84 13.34
N GLU A 19 -0.48 -8.35 14.34
CA GLU A 19 -0.05 -7.20 15.12
C GLU A 19 0.39 -7.63 16.53
N VAL A 20 1.63 -7.26 16.88
CA VAL A 20 2.20 -7.42 18.22
C VAL A 20 2.53 -6.04 18.77
N VAL A 21 2.00 -5.72 19.94
CA VAL A 21 2.31 -4.47 20.64
C VAL A 21 3.30 -4.77 21.77
N TYR A 22 4.46 -4.13 21.70
CA TYR A 22 5.42 -4.09 22.80
C TYR A 22 5.18 -2.80 23.57
N GLU A 23 4.56 -2.93 24.74
CA GLU A 23 4.24 -1.77 25.57
C GLU A 23 5.49 -1.24 26.27
N ASP A 24 5.56 0.09 26.35
CA ASP A 24 6.56 0.84 27.12
C ASP A 24 8.03 0.39 26.86
N ILE A 25 8.39 0.18 25.58
CA ILE A 25 9.79 -0.07 25.19
C ILE A 25 10.71 1.08 25.61
N PHE A 26 10.17 2.29 25.74
CA PHE A 26 10.66 3.43 26.50
C PHE A 26 9.48 3.98 27.30
N PRO A 27 9.70 4.77 28.36
CA PRO A 27 8.59 5.38 29.12
C PRO A 27 7.59 6.06 28.19
N ASP A 28 6.33 5.64 28.25
CA ASP A 28 5.20 6.11 27.45
C ASP A 28 5.38 5.97 25.91
N VAL A 29 6.18 4.99 25.45
CA VAL A 29 6.36 4.67 24.03
C VAL A 29 6.09 3.19 23.78
N ASN A 30 5.09 2.90 22.96
CA ASN A 30 4.84 1.54 22.47
C ASN A 30 5.49 1.32 21.08
N LEU A 31 5.94 0.10 20.83
CA LEU A 31 6.30 -0.38 19.50
C LEU A 31 5.21 -1.34 19.04
N ASN A 32 4.54 -1.01 17.96
CA ASN A 32 3.57 -1.88 17.31
C ASN A 32 4.24 -2.51 16.09
N CYS A 33 4.26 -3.82 16.02
CA CYS A 33 4.79 -4.57 14.88
C CYS A 33 3.64 -5.30 14.21
N ALA A 34 3.40 -5.03 12.94
CA ALA A 34 2.42 -5.75 12.15
C ALA A 34 3.13 -6.49 11.02
N VAL A 35 2.92 -7.80 10.95
CA VAL A 35 3.39 -8.65 9.85
C VAL A 35 2.22 -8.86 8.90
N GLN A 36 2.31 -8.32 7.72
CA GLN A 36 1.34 -8.54 6.64
C GLN A 36 2.07 -9.22 5.48
N ALA A 37 1.33 -9.95 4.63
CA ALA A 37 1.83 -10.87 3.57
C ALA A 37 3.02 -10.41 2.72
N LEU A 38 3.84 -9.53 2.99
CA LEU A 38 5.13 -9.09 2.42
C LEU A 38 5.51 -7.71 2.97
N ARG A 39 4.97 -7.40 4.16
CA ARG A 39 5.33 -6.16 4.84
C ARG A 39 5.59 -6.47 6.29
N PHE A 40 6.71 -6.00 6.75
CA PHE A 40 6.90 -5.73 8.15
C PHE A 40 6.60 -4.24 8.37
N LYS A 41 5.58 -3.95 9.16
CA LYS A 41 5.23 -2.59 9.57
C LYS A 41 5.56 -2.47 11.05
N ASP A 42 6.48 -1.60 11.36
CA ASP A 42 6.73 -1.15 12.72
C ASP A 42 6.22 0.29 12.88
N SER A 43 5.57 0.58 13.98
CA SER A 43 5.16 1.94 14.31
C SER A 43 5.40 2.22 15.79
N PHE A 44 5.79 3.45 16.09
CA PHE A 44 6.03 3.89 17.45
C PHE A 44 4.91 4.82 17.90
N THR A 45 4.23 4.47 18.98
CA THR A 45 3.17 5.29 19.56
C THR A 45 3.75 6.06 20.74
N PHE A 46 3.82 7.38 20.62
CA PHE A 46 4.14 8.30 21.70
C PHE A 46 2.85 8.67 22.43
N LYS A 47 2.71 8.26 23.69
CA LYS A 47 1.47 8.45 24.46
C LYS A 47 1.33 9.89 24.95
N THR A 48 2.47 10.57 25.21
CA THR A 48 2.52 11.93 25.77
C THR A 48 3.56 12.80 25.05
N PRO A 49 3.46 14.13 25.09
CA PRO A 49 4.49 15.01 24.53
C PRO A 49 5.90 14.75 25.08
N GLU A 50 6.02 14.40 26.35
CA GLU A 50 7.28 14.13 27.05
C GLU A 50 7.93 12.80 26.58
N SER A 51 7.14 11.90 26.03
CA SER A 51 7.62 10.62 25.50
C SER A 51 8.33 10.75 24.15
N VAL A 52 8.12 11.86 23.43
CA VAL A 52 8.69 12.06 22.09
C VAL A 52 10.20 12.16 22.16
N ARG A 53 10.86 11.41 21.32
CA ARG A 53 12.33 11.37 21.24
C ARG A 53 12.83 11.00 19.85
N LYS A 54 14.11 11.22 19.61
CA LYS A 54 14.79 10.64 18.46
C LYS A 54 14.86 9.13 18.63
N LEU A 55 14.54 8.41 17.57
CA LEU A 55 14.64 6.95 17.52
C LEU A 55 15.79 6.56 16.60
N SER A 56 16.68 5.71 17.08
CA SER A 56 17.78 5.20 16.28
C SER A 56 17.78 3.67 16.29
N PHE A 57 18.01 3.06 15.14
CA PHE A 57 18.17 1.63 14.98
C PHE A 57 19.34 1.30 14.05
N LEU A 58 19.77 0.06 14.07
CA LEU A 58 20.79 -0.47 13.18
C LEU A 58 20.10 -1.23 12.05
N LEU A 59 20.42 -0.84 10.84
CA LEU A 59 19.99 -1.53 9.63
C LEU A 59 21.14 -2.36 9.11
N PHE A 60 21.02 -3.69 9.17
CA PHE A 60 22.01 -4.62 8.67
C PHE A 60 21.56 -5.19 7.31
N THR A 61 22.36 -4.94 6.27
CA THR A 61 22.06 -5.30 4.88
C THR A 61 23.24 -6.01 4.24
N PRO A 62 23.51 -7.29 4.61
CA PRO A 62 24.69 -8.00 4.17
C PRO A 62 24.73 -8.15 2.65
N GLU A 63 25.87 -7.78 2.05
CA GLU A 63 26.12 -7.88 0.60
C GLU A 63 25.15 -7.07 -0.29
N MET A 64 24.42 -6.09 0.28
CA MET A 64 23.47 -5.23 -0.45
C MET A 64 23.96 -3.79 -0.45
N GLN A 65 23.54 -3.03 -1.47
CA GLN A 65 23.73 -1.59 -1.53
C GLN A 65 22.58 -0.90 -0.82
N THR A 66 22.91 0.04 0.08
CA THR A 66 21.92 0.75 0.88
C THR A 66 22.14 2.24 0.71
N GLU A 67 21.13 2.95 0.18
CA GLU A 67 21.21 4.37 -0.11
C GLU A 67 19.99 5.12 0.38
N LYS A 68 20.24 6.26 1.05
CA LYS A 68 19.19 7.22 1.37
C LYS A 68 18.86 8.03 0.11
N GLN A 69 17.58 8.09 -0.24
CA GLN A 69 17.07 8.82 -1.39
C GLN A 69 16.78 10.30 -1.04
N ALA A 70 16.56 11.12 -2.07
CA ALA A 70 16.26 12.54 -1.90
C ALA A 70 14.91 12.82 -1.20
N ASP A 71 14.02 11.86 -1.20
CA ASP A 71 12.72 11.92 -0.53
C ASP A 71 12.74 11.40 0.92
N ASP A 72 13.94 11.20 1.50
CA ASP A 72 14.15 10.62 2.82
C ASP A 72 13.77 9.14 2.94
N SER A 73 13.47 8.44 1.86
CA SER A 73 13.37 6.99 1.86
C SER A 73 14.76 6.33 1.83
N ILE A 74 14.87 5.08 2.26
CA ILE A 74 16.09 4.29 2.18
C ILE A 74 15.84 3.09 1.27
N GLN A 75 16.55 3.03 0.15
CA GLN A 75 16.48 1.93 -0.80
C GLN A 75 17.60 0.94 -0.52
N VAL A 76 17.24 -0.34 -0.46
CA VAL A 76 18.17 -1.45 -0.35
C VAL A 76 18.10 -2.27 -1.64
N THR A 77 19.25 -2.41 -2.32
CA THR A 77 19.37 -3.04 -3.63
C THR A 77 20.26 -4.28 -3.50
N ALA A 78 19.78 -5.42 -3.94
CA ALA A 78 20.53 -6.68 -3.96
C ALA A 78 21.69 -6.64 -4.97
N SER A 79 22.61 -7.59 -4.88
CA SER A 79 23.80 -7.70 -5.73
C SER A 79 23.47 -7.86 -7.23
N ASP A 80 22.28 -8.34 -7.56
CA ASP A 80 21.76 -8.47 -8.93
C ASP A 80 21.12 -7.20 -9.48
N GLY A 81 21.13 -6.10 -8.72
CA GLY A 81 20.59 -4.79 -9.11
C GLY A 81 19.10 -4.61 -8.85
N ARG A 82 18.40 -5.62 -8.34
CA ARG A 82 16.98 -5.50 -7.97
C ARG A 82 16.82 -4.84 -6.61
N THR A 83 15.78 -4.04 -6.45
CA THR A 83 15.41 -3.52 -5.13
C THR A 83 14.95 -4.66 -4.23
N ALA A 84 15.73 -4.93 -3.19
CA ALA A 84 15.40 -5.93 -2.18
C ALA A 84 14.23 -5.45 -1.32
N PHE A 85 14.34 -4.22 -0.79
CA PHE A 85 13.25 -3.55 -0.08
C PHE A 85 13.47 -2.04 -0.02
N LEU A 86 12.41 -1.32 0.32
CA LEU A 86 12.41 0.11 0.53
C LEU A 86 11.88 0.41 1.94
N LEU A 87 12.63 1.21 2.70
CA LEU A 87 12.16 1.86 3.91
C LEU A 87 11.64 3.24 3.48
N PRO A 88 10.33 3.47 3.47
CA PRO A 88 9.79 4.74 3.03
C PRO A 88 10.11 5.85 4.04
N ARG A 89 9.92 7.09 3.61
CA ARG A 89 9.97 8.23 4.51
C ARG A 89 8.92 8.06 5.61
N PRO A 90 9.32 8.05 6.90
CA PRO A 90 8.38 8.00 8.01
C PRO A 90 7.61 9.32 8.14
N PHE A 91 6.45 9.26 8.77
CA PHE A 91 5.65 10.44 9.09
C PHE A 91 5.08 10.34 10.51
N LEU A 92 4.65 11.47 11.05
CA LEU A 92 3.91 11.55 12.30
C LEU A 92 2.43 11.71 12.02
N GLN A 93 1.59 11.03 12.79
CA GLN A 93 0.14 11.15 12.71
C GLN A 93 -0.47 11.21 14.10
N SER A 94 -1.38 12.15 14.32
CA SER A 94 -2.17 12.19 15.55
C SER A 94 -3.27 11.12 15.49
N ALA A 95 -3.43 10.33 16.55
CA ALA A 95 -4.49 9.31 16.62
C ALA A 95 -5.90 9.93 16.73
N GLU A 96 -6.02 11.18 17.21
CA GLU A 96 -7.30 11.91 17.31
C GLU A 96 -7.59 12.83 16.10
N ALA A 97 -6.56 13.11 15.27
CA ALA A 97 -6.68 13.95 14.09
C ALA A 97 -5.89 13.31 12.94
N GLU A 98 -6.44 12.27 12.35
CA GLU A 98 -5.83 11.50 11.26
C GLU A 98 -5.46 12.36 10.04
N ASP A 99 -6.01 13.57 9.96
CA ASP A 99 -5.80 14.53 8.89
C ASP A 99 -4.52 15.37 9.04
N GLU A 100 -3.88 15.37 10.20
CA GLU A 100 -2.69 16.16 10.45
C GLU A 100 -1.44 15.26 10.45
N ILE A 101 -0.64 15.40 9.38
CA ILE A 101 0.63 14.67 9.24
C ILE A 101 1.80 15.60 9.55
N GLY A 102 2.69 15.13 10.42
CA GLY A 102 3.95 15.77 10.75
C GLY A 102 5.15 15.16 10.03
N GLY A 103 6.16 15.97 9.76
CA GLY A 103 7.40 15.53 9.15
C GLY A 103 8.28 14.75 10.12
N VAL A 104 9.14 13.91 9.55
CA VAL A 104 10.24 13.23 10.24
C VAL A 104 11.49 13.42 9.39
N GLN A 105 12.56 13.90 10.01
CA GLN A 105 13.87 13.94 9.37
C GLN A 105 14.51 12.55 9.53
N VAL A 106 15.09 12.04 8.43
CA VAL A 106 15.80 10.77 8.40
C VAL A 106 17.29 11.03 8.21
N ASP A 107 18.10 10.62 9.17
CA ASP A 107 19.55 10.62 9.06
C ASP A 107 20.05 9.18 8.95
N MET A 108 21.02 8.93 8.03
CA MET A 108 21.64 7.63 7.85
C MET A 108 23.16 7.80 7.82
N SER A 109 23.87 7.01 8.61
CA SER A 109 25.34 6.98 8.65
C SER A 109 25.87 5.56 8.73
N ALA A 110 27.01 5.30 8.08
CA ALA A 110 27.72 4.03 8.22
C ALA A 110 28.21 3.86 9.66
N THR A 111 28.31 2.61 10.10
CA THR A 111 28.93 2.23 11.38
C THR A 111 30.30 1.61 11.12
N ASP A 112 31.03 1.27 12.20
CA ASP A 112 32.32 0.56 12.10
C ASP A 112 32.13 -0.92 11.69
N GLU A 113 30.90 -1.44 11.74
CA GLU A 113 30.58 -2.80 11.31
C GLU A 113 30.20 -2.83 9.81
N PRO A 114 30.75 -3.78 9.02
CA PRO A 114 30.41 -3.90 7.61
C PRO A 114 28.90 -4.07 7.38
N PHE A 115 28.40 -3.48 6.32
CA PHE A 115 26.99 -3.56 5.92
C PHE A 115 25.97 -3.09 6.96
N THR A 116 26.44 -2.32 7.97
CA THR A 116 25.60 -1.86 9.08
C THR A 116 25.47 -0.35 9.06
N TRP A 117 24.25 0.14 9.04
CA TRP A 117 23.90 1.56 8.98
C TRP A 117 23.15 1.96 10.25
N ARG A 118 23.49 3.10 10.79
CA ARG A 118 22.68 3.75 11.82
C ARG A 118 21.65 4.63 11.16
N VAL A 119 20.38 4.31 11.34
CA VAL A 119 19.26 5.14 10.88
C VAL A 119 18.66 5.86 12.10
N THR A 120 18.43 7.14 11.98
CA THR A 120 17.88 7.98 13.05
C THR A 120 16.69 8.77 12.53
N TYR A 121 15.56 8.62 13.20
CA TYR A 121 14.34 9.40 12.98
C TYR A 121 14.27 10.54 13.99
N THR A 122 14.15 11.77 13.48
CA THR A 122 13.98 12.98 14.29
C THR A 122 12.61 13.57 13.99
N PRO A 123 11.65 13.47 14.92
CA PRO A 123 10.32 14.07 14.79
C PRO A 123 10.36 15.59 14.67
N ASP A 124 9.42 16.18 13.90
CA ASP A 124 9.27 17.65 13.78
C ASP A 124 8.69 18.25 15.07
N GLU A 125 9.54 18.94 15.84
CA GLU A 125 9.16 19.57 17.10
C GLU A 125 8.09 20.65 16.93
N LYS A 126 8.08 21.40 15.81
CA LYS A 126 7.10 22.47 15.58
C LYS A 126 5.70 21.92 15.36
N TRP A 127 5.62 20.80 14.67
CA TRP A 127 4.36 20.09 14.45
C TRP A 127 3.86 19.49 15.77
N LEU A 128 4.75 18.83 16.53
CA LEU A 128 4.44 18.20 17.81
C LEU A 128 3.88 19.15 18.87
N GLN A 129 4.30 20.42 18.86
CA GLN A 129 3.75 21.44 19.77
C GLN A 129 2.24 21.69 19.59
N LYS A 130 1.69 21.32 18.44
CA LYS A 130 0.27 21.50 18.09
C LYS A 130 -0.50 20.19 17.99
N ALA A 131 0.22 19.07 17.96
CA ALA A 131 -0.37 17.75 17.78
C ALA A 131 -1.18 17.31 18.99
N LYS A 132 -2.26 16.57 18.73
CA LYS A 132 -3.01 15.89 19.78
C LYS A 132 -2.44 14.50 19.99
N PHE A 133 -2.17 14.16 21.22
CA PHE A 133 -1.63 12.86 21.59
C PHE A 133 -2.74 11.83 21.86
N PRO A 134 -2.48 10.53 21.66
CA PRO A 134 -1.20 9.93 21.22
C PRO A 134 -0.82 10.25 19.78
N VAL A 135 0.48 10.28 19.50
CA VAL A 135 1.05 10.48 18.17
C VAL A 135 1.76 9.20 17.74
N VAL A 136 1.51 8.77 16.52
CA VAL A 136 2.14 7.60 15.91
C VAL A 136 3.21 8.05 14.91
N LEU A 137 4.42 7.53 15.05
CA LEU A 137 5.45 7.57 14.01
C LEU A 137 5.32 6.30 13.20
N ASP A 138 4.94 6.45 11.94
CA ASP A 138 4.63 5.34 11.04
C ASP A 138 5.56 5.33 9.81
N PRO A 139 6.47 4.35 9.68
CA PRO A 139 7.26 4.12 8.48
C PRO A 139 6.55 3.17 7.50
N ALA A 140 5.24 3.36 7.23
CA ALA A 140 4.46 2.47 6.38
C ALA A 140 5.10 2.27 5.00
N VAL A 141 5.25 1.02 4.56
CA VAL A 141 5.67 0.68 3.20
C VAL A 141 4.52 0.94 2.25
N ILE A 142 4.64 1.97 1.43
CA ILE A 142 3.66 2.35 0.40
C ILE A 142 4.33 2.12 -0.96
N THR A 143 3.56 1.68 -1.96
CA THR A 143 4.02 1.73 -3.35
C THR A 143 4.47 3.16 -3.67
N LYS A 144 5.55 3.32 -4.44
CA LYS A 144 6.03 4.64 -4.84
C LYS A 144 4.88 5.41 -5.49
N ASN A 145 4.38 6.43 -4.81
CA ASN A 145 3.31 7.31 -5.24
C ASN A 145 3.87 8.69 -5.65
N HIS A 146 5.05 8.71 -6.24
CA HIS A 146 5.61 9.90 -6.86
C HIS A 146 4.94 10.18 -8.20
N SER A 147 4.95 11.44 -8.61
CA SER A 147 4.56 11.86 -9.97
C SER A 147 5.31 11.12 -11.09
N SER A 148 6.45 10.51 -10.79
CA SER A 148 7.18 9.60 -11.70
C SER A 148 6.68 8.15 -11.69
N ALA A 149 5.85 7.78 -10.73
CA ALA A 149 5.32 6.42 -10.54
C ALA A 149 3.82 6.31 -10.83
N MET A 150 3.16 7.46 -11.04
CA MET A 150 1.75 7.58 -11.32
C MET A 150 1.48 8.75 -12.26
N GLU A 151 0.57 8.57 -13.20
CA GLU A 151 -0.04 9.66 -13.95
C GLU A 151 -1.42 9.94 -13.38
N ASP A 152 -1.71 11.20 -13.10
CA ASP A 152 -3.03 11.65 -12.73
C ASP A 152 -3.34 13.02 -13.34
N ASN A 153 -4.58 13.24 -13.71
CA ASN A 153 -5.13 14.51 -14.14
C ASN A 153 -6.67 14.43 -14.12
N PHE A 154 -7.35 15.52 -14.37
CA PHE A 154 -8.78 15.51 -14.60
C PHE A 154 -9.16 16.23 -15.90
N VAL A 155 -10.32 15.91 -16.42
CA VAL A 155 -10.89 16.54 -17.60
C VAL A 155 -12.23 17.21 -17.26
N SER A 156 -12.59 18.27 -17.96
CA SER A 156 -13.80 19.07 -17.68
C SER A 156 -14.57 19.38 -18.96
N SER A 157 -15.88 19.14 -18.96
CA SER A 157 -16.74 19.43 -20.12
C SER A 157 -16.88 20.93 -20.43
N LYS A 158 -16.61 21.79 -19.45
CA LYS A 158 -16.59 23.26 -19.66
C LYS A 158 -15.29 23.81 -20.20
N LYS A 159 -14.25 22.96 -20.17
CA LYS A 159 -12.91 23.25 -20.68
C LYS A 159 -12.46 22.08 -21.56
N ALA A 160 -13.26 21.77 -22.56
CA ALA A 160 -13.22 20.51 -23.27
C ALA A 160 -11.92 20.26 -24.04
N ASP A 161 -11.24 21.32 -24.50
CA ASP A 161 -9.98 21.25 -25.26
C ASP A 161 -8.76 21.65 -24.41
N GLU A 162 -8.95 21.99 -23.13
CA GLU A 162 -7.87 22.40 -22.23
C GLU A 162 -7.37 21.20 -21.40
N VAL A 163 -6.04 21.04 -21.33
CA VAL A 163 -5.40 20.18 -20.34
C VAL A 163 -5.53 20.84 -18.98
N GLN A 164 -6.09 20.10 -18.02
CA GLN A 164 -6.25 20.58 -16.66
C GLN A 164 -4.99 20.29 -15.84
N SER A 165 -4.83 20.90 -14.78
CA SER A 165 -4.00 20.68 -13.57
C SER A 165 -2.77 19.78 -13.63
N TYR A 166 -2.06 19.66 -14.77
CA TYR A 166 -0.76 18.99 -14.76
C TYR A 166 0.17 19.68 -13.75
N GLY A 167 0.72 18.92 -12.80
CA GLY A 167 1.56 19.43 -11.72
C GLY A 167 0.81 20.13 -10.58
N ALA A 168 -0.52 20.12 -10.54
CA ALA A 168 -1.29 20.71 -9.46
C ALA A 168 -1.65 19.69 -8.37
N THR A 169 -1.76 20.16 -7.14
CA THR A 169 -2.04 19.35 -5.95
C THR A 169 -3.52 18.95 -5.80
N GLY A 170 -4.32 19.04 -6.85
CA GLY A 170 -5.74 18.70 -6.79
C GLY A 170 -6.35 18.38 -8.14
N MET A 171 -7.12 17.30 -8.19
CA MET A 171 -7.94 16.89 -9.34
C MET A 171 -9.43 16.89 -8.96
N THR A 172 -10.32 17.07 -9.96
CA THR A 172 -11.73 17.33 -9.74
C THR A 172 -12.62 16.21 -10.26
N VAL A 173 -13.58 15.79 -9.43
CA VAL A 173 -14.74 14.99 -9.83
C VAL A 173 -15.99 15.86 -9.65
N SER A 174 -16.72 16.10 -10.72
CA SER A 174 -17.95 16.90 -10.67
C SER A 174 -19.01 16.44 -11.67
N TYR A 175 -20.26 16.74 -11.37
CA TYR A 175 -21.38 16.57 -12.28
C TYR A 175 -22.31 17.79 -12.15
N ASN A 176 -22.69 18.39 -13.29
CA ASN A 176 -23.47 19.61 -13.35
C ASN A 176 -22.94 20.79 -12.52
N SER A 177 -21.60 20.85 -12.33
CA SER A 177 -20.95 21.96 -11.64
C SER A 177 -20.99 23.25 -12.49
N GLY A 178 -21.24 24.38 -11.85
CA GLY A 178 -21.26 25.70 -12.52
C GLY A 178 -19.93 26.02 -13.22
N ASN A 179 -18.82 25.75 -12.57
CA ASN A 179 -17.48 26.10 -13.08
C ASN A 179 -16.86 25.02 -13.97
N TRP A 180 -17.16 23.75 -13.71
CA TRP A 180 -16.44 22.61 -14.32
C TRP A 180 -17.36 21.70 -15.17
N GLY A 181 -18.70 21.87 -15.05
CA GLY A 181 -19.65 20.99 -15.72
C GLY A 181 -19.51 19.54 -15.19
N THR A 182 -19.30 18.60 -16.10
CA THR A 182 -18.94 17.22 -15.77
C THR A 182 -17.42 17.08 -15.85
N SER A 183 -16.80 16.66 -14.72
CA SER A 183 -15.36 16.39 -14.65
C SER A 183 -15.12 14.97 -14.19
N ARG A 184 -14.08 14.37 -14.75
CA ARG A 184 -13.61 13.03 -14.41
C ARG A 184 -12.14 13.10 -14.06
N SER A 185 -11.72 12.44 -12.97
CA SER A 185 -10.32 12.31 -12.58
C SER A 185 -9.76 10.98 -13.08
N PHE A 186 -8.68 11.02 -13.83
CA PHE A 186 -7.98 9.88 -14.42
C PHE A 186 -6.73 9.57 -13.60
N ILE A 187 -6.49 8.31 -13.30
CA ILE A 187 -5.36 7.83 -12.51
C ILE A 187 -4.78 6.56 -13.16
N LYS A 188 -3.47 6.53 -13.37
CA LYS A 188 -2.73 5.38 -13.90
C LYS A 188 -1.43 5.18 -13.14
N PHE A 189 -1.25 4.04 -12.48
CA PHE A 189 0.01 3.66 -11.86
C PHE A 189 0.97 3.16 -12.94
N LEU A 190 2.15 3.77 -13.02
CA LEU A 190 3.20 3.35 -13.95
C LEU A 190 3.89 2.09 -13.42
N PRO A 191 4.57 1.29 -14.26
CA PRO A 191 5.30 0.11 -13.81
C PRO A 191 6.31 0.40 -12.68
N SER A 192 6.95 1.57 -12.72
CA SER A 192 7.86 2.04 -11.67
C SER A 192 7.19 2.31 -10.32
N GLY A 193 5.86 2.47 -10.30
CA GLY A 193 5.05 2.71 -9.11
C GLY A 193 4.39 1.45 -8.53
N LEU A 194 4.57 0.31 -9.19
CA LEU A 194 4.02 -0.97 -8.77
C LEU A 194 5.13 -1.92 -8.32
N PRO A 195 4.88 -2.83 -7.37
CA PRO A 195 5.84 -3.88 -7.01
C PRO A 195 6.07 -4.82 -8.19
N GLU A 196 7.27 -5.39 -8.31
CA GLU A 196 7.54 -6.46 -9.26
C GLU A 196 6.88 -7.76 -8.76
N ILE A 197 5.81 -8.17 -9.42
CA ILE A 197 5.07 -9.40 -9.13
C ILE A 197 5.06 -10.22 -10.41
N ASP A 198 5.69 -11.38 -10.40
CA ASP A 198 5.69 -12.32 -11.52
C ASP A 198 4.57 -13.37 -11.40
N SER A 199 4.53 -14.31 -12.33
CA SER A 199 3.53 -15.38 -12.38
C SER A 199 3.61 -16.40 -11.23
N SER A 200 4.65 -16.35 -10.39
CA SER A 200 4.77 -17.19 -9.18
C SER A 200 3.95 -16.66 -8.01
N TYR A 201 3.29 -15.51 -8.17
CA TYR A 201 2.45 -14.90 -7.14
C TYR A 201 1.02 -14.68 -7.63
N TYR A 202 0.08 -14.72 -6.70
CA TYR A 202 -1.32 -14.38 -6.93
C TYR A 202 -1.71 -13.15 -6.11
N ILE A 203 -2.24 -12.13 -6.79
CA ILE A 203 -2.73 -10.91 -6.12
C ILE A 203 -4.08 -11.23 -5.49
N THR A 204 -4.12 -11.28 -4.16
CA THR A 204 -5.33 -11.57 -3.40
C THR A 204 -6.23 -10.35 -3.29
N LYS A 205 -5.64 -9.16 -3.05
CA LYS A 205 -6.36 -7.90 -2.88
C LYS A 205 -5.54 -6.71 -3.35
N ALA A 206 -6.20 -5.72 -3.93
CA ALA A 206 -5.60 -4.42 -4.22
C ALA A 206 -6.62 -3.31 -3.91
N ILE A 207 -6.20 -2.36 -3.07
CA ILE A 207 -7.03 -1.24 -2.61
C ILE A 207 -6.38 0.07 -3.02
N PHE A 208 -7.11 0.86 -3.80
CA PHE A 208 -6.74 2.23 -4.12
C PHE A 208 -7.24 3.16 -3.02
N ASN A 209 -6.35 4.02 -2.55
CA ASN A 209 -6.62 4.98 -1.49
C ASN A 209 -6.46 6.39 -2.04
N VAL A 210 -7.47 7.23 -1.85
CA VAL A 210 -7.45 8.64 -2.27
C VAL A 210 -8.07 9.52 -1.20
N LYS A 211 -7.49 10.70 -0.99
CA LYS A 211 -7.96 11.66 0.01
C LYS A 211 -8.70 12.83 -0.66
N THR A 212 -9.85 13.21 -0.09
CA THR A 212 -10.55 14.43 -0.50
C THR A 212 -9.81 15.66 0.02
N LYS A 213 -9.67 16.68 -0.84
CA LYS A 213 -9.24 18.03 -0.46
C LYS A 213 -10.45 18.87 -0.05
N THR A 214 -11.49 18.85 -0.90
CA THR A 214 -12.80 19.45 -0.60
C THR A 214 -13.91 18.51 -1.04
N ALA A 215 -14.97 18.44 -0.28
CA ALA A 215 -16.17 17.67 -0.59
C ALA A 215 -17.42 18.46 -0.25
N PRO A 216 -18.56 18.17 -0.89
CA PRO A 216 -19.85 18.81 -0.54
C PRO A 216 -20.32 18.32 0.82
N THR A 217 -21.15 19.12 1.50
CA THR A 217 -21.82 18.74 2.74
C THR A 217 -22.82 17.59 2.54
N THR A 218 -23.41 17.48 1.35
CA THR A 218 -24.26 16.36 0.97
C THR A 218 -23.43 15.30 0.28
N LYS A 219 -23.45 14.08 0.80
CA LYS A 219 -22.69 12.96 0.22
C LYS A 219 -23.10 12.70 -1.23
N ALA A 220 -22.09 12.50 -2.07
CA ALA A 220 -22.27 12.13 -3.46
C ALA A 220 -21.59 10.81 -3.77
N SER A 221 -22.19 9.99 -4.64
CA SER A 221 -21.59 8.76 -5.13
C SER A 221 -20.51 9.09 -6.16
N VAL A 222 -19.30 8.59 -5.89
CA VAL A 222 -18.16 8.64 -6.82
C VAL A 222 -17.83 7.23 -7.26
N TYR A 223 -17.95 6.97 -8.55
CA TYR A 223 -17.80 5.67 -9.18
C TYR A 223 -16.40 5.54 -9.76
N LEU A 224 -15.77 4.39 -9.54
CA LEU A 224 -14.52 4.01 -10.16
C LEU A 224 -14.79 3.12 -11.37
N LYS A 225 -14.26 3.51 -12.53
CA LYS A 225 -14.41 2.82 -13.80
C LYS A 225 -13.08 2.60 -14.49
N GLU A 226 -12.92 1.42 -15.11
CA GLU A 226 -11.75 1.09 -15.93
C GLU A 226 -11.66 2.00 -17.16
N VAL A 227 -10.47 2.47 -17.48
CA VAL A 227 -10.16 3.21 -18.71
C VAL A 227 -9.82 2.21 -19.82
N LEU A 228 -10.41 2.40 -21.01
CA LEU A 228 -10.33 1.45 -22.13
C LEU A 228 -9.30 1.79 -23.21
N GLY A 229 -8.48 2.82 -23.01
CA GLY A 229 -7.47 3.22 -23.98
C GLY A 229 -6.37 4.04 -23.32
N ASP A 230 -5.24 4.14 -24.01
CA ASP A 230 -4.08 4.87 -23.48
C ASP A 230 -4.32 6.39 -23.44
N TRP A 231 -3.67 7.03 -22.49
CA TRP A 231 -3.72 8.47 -22.26
C TRP A 231 -2.47 8.95 -21.55
N ASN A 232 -2.24 10.24 -21.60
CA ASN A 232 -1.09 10.89 -20.95
C ASN A 232 -1.58 12.12 -20.18
N SER A 233 -1.10 12.26 -18.94
CA SER A 233 -1.50 13.35 -18.03
C SER A 233 -1.21 14.76 -18.56
N GLN A 234 -0.21 14.91 -19.43
CA GLN A 234 0.17 16.21 -20.00
C GLN A 234 -0.67 16.63 -21.21
N THR A 235 -1.44 15.71 -21.80
CA THR A 235 -2.17 15.95 -23.06
C THR A 235 -3.65 15.62 -23.02
N ILE A 236 -4.11 14.97 -21.95
CA ILE A 236 -5.51 14.56 -21.81
C ILE A 236 -6.43 15.79 -21.69
N THR A 237 -7.49 15.82 -22.48
CA THR A 237 -8.58 16.80 -22.44
C THR A 237 -9.90 16.07 -22.39
N TYR A 238 -11.00 16.77 -22.17
CA TYR A 238 -12.34 16.15 -22.17
C TYR A 238 -12.70 15.53 -23.52
N ASN A 239 -12.28 16.18 -24.63
CA ASN A 239 -12.58 15.74 -25.99
C ASN A 239 -11.73 14.57 -26.47
N ASN A 240 -10.48 14.40 -25.96
CA ASN A 240 -9.61 13.30 -26.34
C ASN A 240 -9.52 12.18 -25.30
N ALA A 241 -10.21 12.34 -24.16
CA ALA A 241 -10.20 11.35 -23.09
C ALA A 241 -10.72 9.99 -23.60
N PRO A 242 -10.06 8.89 -23.27
CA PRO A 242 -10.50 7.56 -23.67
C PRO A 242 -11.83 7.18 -23.04
N ALA A 243 -12.52 6.25 -23.69
CA ALA A 243 -13.78 5.70 -23.18
C ALA A 243 -13.57 4.97 -21.84
N LEU A 244 -14.59 5.01 -21.02
CA LEU A 244 -14.64 4.25 -19.77
C LEU A 244 -15.48 2.98 -19.96
N ASN A 245 -15.14 1.93 -19.23
CA ASN A 245 -15.98 0.76 -19.17
C ASN A 245 -17.34 1.11 -18.54
N ASP A 246 -18.43 0.64 -19.14
CA ASP A 246 -19.78 0.89 -18.60
C ASP A 246 -19.97 0.28 -17.20
N LYS A 247 -19.26 -0.80 -16.92
CA LYS A 247 -19.31 -1.47 -15.62
C LYS A 247 -18.53 -0.67 -14.57
N THR A 248 -19.20 -0.27 -13.51
CA THR A 248 -18.58 0.26 -12.30
C THR A 248 -17.82 -0.86 -11.57
N LEU A 249 -16.58 -0.61 -11.23
CA LEU A 249 -15.75 -1.56 -10.46
C LEU A 249 -16.04 -1.44 -8.96
N ASP A 250 -16.10 -0.20 -8.46
CA ASP A 250 -16.42 0.11 -7.07
C ASP A 250 -16.95 1.55 -6.96
N TYR A 251 -17.52 1.94 -5.81
CA TYR A 251 -17.99 3.30 -5.57
C TYR A 251 -17.88 3.69 -4.10
N GLN A 252 -17.77 5.00 -3.84
CA GLN A 252 -17.73 5.57 -2.51
C GLN A 252 -18.71 6.72 -2.36
N TYR A 253 -19.28 6.89 -1.15
CA TYR A 253 -20.09 8.04 -0.79
C TYR A 253 -19.20 9.12 -0.16
N MET A 254 -18.77 10.09 -0.97
CA MET A 254 -17.89 11.16 -0.53
C MET A 254 -18.71 12.38 -0.05
N GLY A 255 -18.39 12.90 1.12
CA GLY A 255 -19.10 14.03 1.71
C GLY A 255 -18.37 14.65 2.90
N ALA A 256 -17.07 14.37 3.07
CA ALA A 256 -16.23 14.96 4.10
C ALA A 256 -14.92 15.46 3.49
N ASN A 257 -14.45 16.63 3.96
CA ASN A 257 -13.13 17.15 3.61
C ASN A 257 -12.04 16.30 4.27
N SER A 258 -10.84 16.33 3.70
CA SER A 258 -9.64 15.70 4.27
C SER A 258 -9.83 14.24 4.70
N THR A 259 -10.71 13.49 4.05
CA THR A 259 -11.06 12.11 4.40
C THR A 259 -10.52 11.14 3.36
N TRP A 260 -9.94 10.02 3.82
CA TRP A 260 -9.52 8.93 2.97
C TRP A 260 -10.70 8.06 2.53
N TYR A 261 -10.71 7.70 1.25
CA TYR A 261 -11.66 6.79 0.64
C TYR A 261 -10.94 5.67 -0.08
N ASN A 262 -11.46 4.46 0.03
CA ASN A 262 -10.81 3.23 -0.40
C ASN A 262 -11.66 2.52 -1.44
N TYR A 263 -11.05 2.16 -2.58
CA TYR A 263 -11.71 1.43 -3.66
C TYR A 263 -11.05 0.07 -3.87
N ASP A 264 -11.84 -0.98 -4.01
CA ASP A 264 -11.33 -2.29 -4.41
C ASP A 264 -11.08 -2.33 -5.92
N ILE A 265 -9.81 -2.40 -6.28
CA ILE A 265 -9.34 -2.50 -7.67
C ILE A 265 -8.63 -3.82 -7.95
N SER A 266 -8.85 -4.85 -7.14
CA SER A 266 -8.13 -6.14 -7.21
C SER A 266 -8.18 -6.76 -8.61
N ASN A 267 -9.35 -6.78 -9.24
CA ASN A 267 -9.50 -7.35 -10.59
C ASN A 267 -8.77 -6.52 -11.66
N LEU A 268 -8.73 -5.20 -11.48
CA LEU A 268 -8.04 -4.30 -12.39
C LEU A 268 -6.53 -4.47 -12.29
N VAL A 269 -5.99 -4.52 -11.07
CA VAL A 269 -4.57 -4.72 -10.82
C VAL A 269 -4.09 -6.07 -11.36
N ARG A 270 -4.87 -7.14 -11.21
CA ARG A 270 -4.55 -8.44 -11.84
C ARG A 270 -4.42 -8.35 -13.37
N LYS A 271 -5.27 -7.55 -14.03
CA LYS A 271 -5.14 -7.29 -15.48
C LYS A 271 -3.84 -6.56 -15.81
N TRP A 272 -3.42 -5.58 -15.01
CA TRP A 272 -2.20 -4.81 -15.24
C TRP A 272 -0.95 -5.70 -15.26
N TYR A 273 -0.88 -6.68 -14.37
CA TYR A 273 0.21 -7.68 -14.36
C TYR A 273 0.12 -8.70 -15.51
N GLY A 274 -1.04 -8.82 -16.12
CA GLY A 274 -1.25 -9.64 -17.33
C GLY A 274 -1.01 -8.92 -18.66
N GLY A 275 -0.76 -7.60 -18.64
CA GLY A 275 -0.49 -6.83 -19.86
C GLY A 275 -0.88 -5.36 -19.80
N GLU A 276 -2.07 -4.99 -20.27
CA GLU A 276 -2.44 -3.58 -20.49
C GLU A 276 -2.86 -2.86 -19.19
N ASN A 277 -2.26 -1.70 -18.97
CA ASN A 277 -2.59 -0.81 -17.87
C ASN A 277 -2.91 0.59 -18.41
N TYR A 278 -4.19 0.89 -18.56
CA TYR A 278 -4.69 2.23 -18.88
C TYR A 278 -5.23 2.95 -17.65
N GLY A 279 -5.14 2.34 -16.45
CA GLY A 279 -5.62 2.91 -15.20
C GLY A 279 -7.14 2.89 -15.09
N PHE A 280 -7.66 3.84 -14.35
CA PHE A 280 -9.07 4.01 -14.06
C PHE A 280 -9.44 5.49 -13.97
N ALA A 281 -10.75 5.77 -13.98
CA ALA A 281 -11.26 7.10 -13.77
C ALA A 281 -12.31 7.13 -12.65
N LEU A 282 -12.35 8.25 -11.93
CA LEU A 282 -13.39 8.56 -10.96
C LEU A 282 -14.38 9.52 -11.59
N GLU A 283 -15.68 9.19 -11.52
CA GLU A 283 -16.77 10.04 -12.03
C GLU A 283 -17.96 10.09 -11.08
N ALA A 284 -18.79 11.10 -11.20
CA ALA A 284 -20.05 11.24 -10.49
C ALA A 284 -21.21 11.38 -11.48
N ASN A 285 -22.42 10.95 -11.07
CA ASN A 285 -23.64 11.04 -11.86
C ASN A 285 -24.75 11.89 -11.21
N THR A 286 -24.47 12.47 -10.04
CA THR A 286 -25.36 13.41 -9.34
C THR A 286 -24.65 14.73 -9.14
N SER A 287 -25.39 15.84 -9.11
CA SER A 287 -24.81 17.18 -8.94
C SER A 287 -23.89 17.24 -7.75
N THR A 288 -22.60 17.42 -8.02
CA THR A 288 -21.56 17.47 -7.01
C THR A 288 -20.31 18.18 -7.52
N TYR A 289 -19.47 18.59 -6.57
CA TYR A 289 -18.13 19.10 -6.80
C TYR A 289 -17.21 18.60 -5.69
N ILE A 290 -16.23 17.80 -6.05
CA ILE A 290 -15.25 17.17 -5.14
C ILE A 290 -13.87 17.43 -5.71
N THR A 291 -12.94 17.82 -4.85
CA THR A 291 -11.53 17.90 -5.20
C THR A 291 -10.76 16.84 -4.40
N LEU A 292 -9.95 16.08 -5.10
CA LEU A 292 -9.09 15.03 -4.54
C LEU A 292 -7.63 15.50 -4.59
N TYR A 293 -6.80 15.02 -3.68
CA TYR A 293 -5.35 15.22 -3.77
C TYR A 293 -4.76 14.39 -4.91
N THR A 294 -3.70 14.92 -5.54
CA THR A 294 -2.96 14.31 -6.64
C THR A 294 -1.62 13.73 -6.19
N SER A 295 -0.91 13.06 -7.10
CA SER A 295 0.46 12.60 -6.91
C SER A 295 1.46 13.72 -6.63
N ASP A 296 1.16 14.96 -7.02
CA ASP A 296 2.01 16.13 -6.82
C ASP A 296 1.90 16.73 -5.39
N HIS A 297 0.98 16.24 -4.57
CA HIS A 297 0.86 16.72 -3.20
C HIS A 297 1.92 16.04 -2.31
N ALA A 298 2.62 16.81 -1.46
CA ALA A 298 3.76 16.33 -0.69
C ALA A 298 3.40 15.23 0.35
N TYR A 299 2.16 15.19 0.86
CA TYR A 299 1.79 14.33 1.99
C TYR A 299 0.55 13.45 1.76
N TYR A 300 -0.38 13.86 0.89
CA TYR A 300 -1.67 13.20 0.72
C TYR A 300 -1.83 12.57 -0.66
N GLN A 301 -0.74 12.05 -1.18
CA GLN A 301 -0.74 11.39 -2.49
C GLN A 301 -1.65 10.16 -2.49
N PRO A 302 -2.41 9.92 -3.56
CA PRO A 302 -3.10 8.66 -3.75
C PRO A 302 -2.13 7.49 -3.81
N TYR A 303 -2.55 6.32 -3.35
CA TYR A 303 -1.70 5.13 -3.38
C TYR A 303 -2.54 3.85 -3.53
N VAL A 304 -1.89 2.76 -3.93
CA VAL A 304 -2.47 1.43 -3.95
C VAL A 304 -1.78 0.50 -2.96
N THR A 305 -2.58 -0.23 -2.20
CA THR A 305 -2.10 -1.35 -1.37
C THR A 305 -2.37 -2.63 -2.12
N ILE A 306 -1.33 -3.45 -2.36
CA ILE A 306 -1.46 -4.73 -3.07
C ILE A 306 -1.03 -5.85 -2.14
N ASN A 307 -1.94 -6.79 -1.89
CA ASN A 307 -1.66 -8.02 -1.17
C ASN A 307 -1.55 -9.15 -2.18
N TYR A 308 -0.50 -9.95 -2.09
CA TYR A 308 -0.27 -11.10 -2.96
C TYR A 308 0.34 -12.26 -2.18
N VAL A 309 0.17 -13.47 -2.66
CA VAL A 309 0.65 -14.72 -2.06
C VAL A 309 1.48 -15.48 -3.07
N SER A 310 2.53 -16.17 -2.61
CA SER A 310 3.31 -17.05 -3.45
C SER A 310 2.47 -18.25 -3.88
N LEU A 311 2.64 -18.66 -5.14
CA LEU A 311 2.09 -19.90 -5.70
C LEU A 311 3.13 -21.03 -5.70
N ALA A 312 4.33 -20.79 -5.21
CA ALA A 312 5.48 -21.67 -5.34
C ALA A 312 5.43 -22.94 -4.45
N GLY A 313 4.29 -23.28 -3.88
CA GLY A 313 4.17 -24.49 -3.06
C GLY A 313 4.62 -24.30 -1.61
N LEU A 314 5.20 -25.34 -1.01
CA LEU A 314 5.71 -25.28 0.37
C LEU A 314 6.99 -24.44 0.42
N GLU A 315 6.97 -23.44 1.29
CA GLU A 315 8.11 -22.55 1.53
C GLU A 315 8.73 -22.89 2.89
N ASP A 316 10.01 -23.25 2.92
CA ASP A 316 10.71 -23.71 4.13
C ASP A 316 10.70 -22.71 5.29
N TYR A 317 10.50 -21.44 5.00
CA TYR A 317 10.45 -20.37 6.02
C TYR A 317 9.04 -20.10 6.56
N LEU A 318 8.00 -20.75 6.01
CA LEU A 318 6.63 -20.63 6.51
C LEU A 318 6.25 -21.81 7.40
N VAL A 319 5.39 -21.54 8.37
CA VAL A 319 4.84 -22.58 9.25
C VAL A 319 3.51 -23.06 8.68
N TYR A 320 3.35 -24.38 8.58
CA TYR A 320 2.14 -25.00 8.06
C TYR A 320 1.48 -25.86 9.14
N GLU A 321 0.15 -25.96 9.08
CA GLU A 321 -0.62 -27.02 9.74
C GLU A 321 -0.93 -28.11 8.71
N ASP A 322 -0.44 -29.30 8.98
CA ASP A 322 -0.50 -30.43 8.06
C ASP A 322 -1.69 -31.33 8.40
N GLN A 323 -2.42 -31.73 7.38
CA GLN A 323 -3.52 -32.68 7.48
C GLN A 323 -3.27 -33.83 6.50
N ASP A 324 -2.90 -34.99 7.04
CA ASP A 324 -2.83 -36.23 6.25
C ASP A 324 -4.26 -36.71 5.92
N VAL A 325 -4.53 -36.89 4.65
CA VAL A 325 -5.81 -37.43 4.11
C VAL A 325 -5.62 -38.81 3.49
N GLY A 326 -4.62 -39.55 3.92
CA GLY A 326 -4.30 -40.92 3.53
C GLY A 326 -3.87 -40.99 2.05
N ARG A 327 -4.52 -41.87 1.25
CA ARG A 327 -4.17 -42.03 -0.17
C ARG A 327 -4.39 -40.81 -1.03
N ALA A 328 -5.13 -39.82 -0.53
CA ALA A 328 -5.37 -38.59 -1.27
C ALA A 328 -4.20 -37.58 -1.14
N GLY A 329 -3.28 -37.77 -0.18
CA GLY A 329 -2.12 -36.92 -0.01
C GLY A 329 -2.11 -36.17 1.34
N VAL A 330 -1.32 -35.11 1.41
CA VAL A 330 -1.21 -34.23 2.59
C VAL A 330 -1.62 -32.82 2.19
N GLY A 331 -2.53 -32.22 2.92
CA GLY A 331 -2.86 -30.81 2.84
C GLY A 331 -2.05 -30.00 3.82
N HIS A 332 -1.39 -28.93 3.35
CA HIS A 332 -0.59 -28.02 4.15
C HIS A 332 -1.26 -26.65 4.15
N VAL A 333 -1.72 -26.19 5.30
CA VAL A 333 -2.30 -24.84 5.44
C VAL A 333 -1.26 -23.94 6.05
N SER A 334 -0.83 -22.92 5.30
CA SER A 334 0.07 -21.90 5.83
C SER A 334 -0.61 -21.15 6.97
N LEU A 335 -0.02 -21.18 8.15
CA LEU A 335 -0.53 -20.45 9.32
C LEU A 335 -0.35 -18.93 9.17
N TYR A 336 0.45 -18.51 8.21
CA TYR A 336 0.75 -17.11 7.94
C TYR A 336 -0.31 -16.44 7.05
N ASN A 337 -0.68 -17.09 5.94
CA ASN A 337 -1.56 -16.47 4.92
C ASN A 337 -2.80 -17.31 4.59
N GLY A 338 -2.98 -18.48 5.25
CA GLY A 338 -4.09 -19.39 5.00
C GLY A 338 -4.03 -20.11 3.66
N ASN A 339 -2.91 -20.04 2.93
CA ASN A 339 -2.74 -20.74 1.66
C ASN A 339 -2.78 -22.25 1.89
N LEU A 340 -3.59 -22.96 1.09
CA LEU A 340 -3.69 -24.42 1.09
C LEU A 340 -2.86 -24.99 -0.06
N ILE A 341 -1.86 -25.77 0.29
CA ILE A 341 -1.05 -26.54 -0.63
C ILE A 341 -1.39 -28.00 -0.45
N PHE A 342 -1.51 -28.73 -1.53
CA PHE A 342 -1.85 -30.14 -1.49
C PHE A 342 -0.76 -30.95 -2.18
N GLU A 343 -0.07 -31.81 -1.41
CA GLU A 343 0.91 -32.74 -1.93
C GLU A 343 0.35 -34.13 -2.07
N ARG A 344 0.54 -34.72 -3.23
CA ARG A 344 0.20 -36.12 -3.48
C ARG A 344 1.30 -36.81 -4.24
N GLN A 345 1.74 -37.95 -3.74
CA GLN A 345 2.66 -38.82 -4.45
C GLN A 345 1.90 -39.80 -5.31
N ASP A 346 1.90 -39.60 -6.63
CA ASP A 346 1.17 -40.46 -7.57
C ASP A 346 1.91 -41.74 -7.91
N THR A 347 3.23 -41.67 -8.09
CA THR A 347 4.08 -42.84 -8.34
C THR A 347 5.44 -42.69 -7.66
N SER A 348 6.03 -43.81 -7.27
CA SER A 348 7.43 -43.87 -6.86
C SER A 348 8.10 -45.08 -7.53
N SER A 349 9.33 -44.89 -8.04
CA SER A 349 10.16 -45.96 -8.56
C SER A 349 11.48 -46.00 -7.78
N SER A 350 11.75 -47.12 -7.12
CA SER A 350 13.00 -47.35 -6.45
C SER A 350 14.02 -47.91 -7.46
N GLY A 351 14.61 -47.05 -8.28
CA GLY A 351 15.71 -47.43 -9.16
C GLY A 351 17.00 -47.61 -8.41
N ASN A 352 17.86 -48.53 -8.89
CA ASN A 352 19.14 -48.85 -8.24
C ASN A 352 20.15 -47.66 -8.15
N ARG A 353 19.89 -46.55 -8.85
CA ARG A 353 20.80 -45.39 -8.86
C ARG A 353 20.14 -44.02 -8.66
N MET A 354 18.85 -43.90 -8.98
CA MET A 354 18.07 -42.66 -8.74
C MET A 354 16.61 -43.04 -8.51
N PRO A 355 16.10 -42.90 -7.28
CA PRO A 355 14.66 -42.98 -7.04
C PRO A 355 13.97 -41.79 -7.72
N VAL A 356 12.83 -42.03 -8.37
CA VAL A 356 11.96 -41.00 -8.94
C VAL A 356 10.61 -41.08 -8.23
N SER A 357 10.13 -39.98 -7.73
CA SER A 357 8.76 -39.82 -7.23
C SER A 357 8.06 -38.69 -7.99
N VAL A 358 6.80 -38.88 -8.33
CA VAL A 358 5.94 -37.91 -9.01
C VAL A 358 4.65 -37.76 -8.20
#